data_320e9e7d21c70a384d72d78ca673cdb5
#
_entry.id   320e9e7d21c70a384d72d78ca673cdb5
#
_cell.length_a   1.000
_cell.length_b   1.000
_cell.length_c   1.000
_cell.angle_alpha   90.00
_cell.angle_beta   90.00
_cell.angle_gamma   90.00
#
_symmetry.space_group_name_H-M   'P 1'
#
loop_
_entity.id
_entity.type
_entity.pdbx_description
1 polymer ?
#
loop_
_entity_poly.entity_id
_entity_poly.type
_entity_poly.pdbx_seq_one_letter_code
_entity_poly.pdbx_strand_id
1 'polypeptide(L)'
;LYVVSLATMGAMAQKERVRNQPYADLKWLHLGFHVGIHSQDLLLTHTGVMTNGETWFAEIPSYSPGFSVGVIGDMYMNPYFNLRFTPSIHFGDKKFKFREQATGEEFITNVRSSYLNFPLDVKYTALRLNNYRPYLIGGIYGSVDIGRKKGNPILLKSTDFGFEFGLGCDIYLPYFKLCPELKFCFGLV
;
A
#
# COMPACT_ATOMS: atom_id res chain seq x y z
N LEU A 1 0.17 44.18 -12.95
CA LEU A 1 -0.44 44.07 -14.29
C LEU A 1 0.20 42.93 -15.13
N TYR A 2 1.54 42.80 -15.11
CA TYR A 2 2.24 41.74 -15.89
C TYR A 2 2.01 40.29 -15.39
N VAL A 3 1.75 40.10 -14.11
CA VAL A 3 1.48 38.75 -13.55
C VAL A 3 0.11 38.23 -14.00
N VAL A 4 -0.87 39.09 -14.13
CA VAL A 4 -2.22 38.73 -14.60
C VAL A 4 -2.20 38.36 -16.09
N SER A 5 -1.36 39.03 -16.91
CA SER A 5 -1.26 38.72 -18.35
C SER A 5 -0.56 37.37 -18.61
N LEU A 6 0.40 36.95 -17.77
CA LEU A 6 0.99 35.62 -17.87
C LEU A 6 0.01 34.50 -17.51
N ALA A 7 -0.86 34.71 -16.53
CA ALA A 7 -1.87 33.74 -16.14
C ALA A 7 -2.93 33.51 -17.23
N THR A 8 -3.28 34.55 -17.99
CA THR A 8 -4.24 34.45 -19.09
C THR A 8 -3.66 33.79 -20.35
N MET A 9 -2.35 33.89 -20.57
CA MET A 9 -1.68 33.17 -21.68
C MET A 9 -1.58 31.67 -21.41
N GLY A 10 -1.45 31.23 -20.15
CA GLY A 10 -1.47 29.82 -19.78
C GLY A 10 -2.82 29.14 -20.01
N ALA A 11 -3.92 29.86 -19.90
CA ALA A 11 -5.26 29.31 -20.08
C ALA A 11 -5.64 29.05 -21.56
N MET A 12 -5.00 29.72 -22.51
CA MET A 12 -5.26 29.53 -23.95
C MET A 12 -4.46 28.35 -24.56
N ALA A 13 -3.51 27.78 -23.81
CA ALA A 13 -2.67 26.69 -24.30
C ALA A 13 -3.24 25.28 -24.03
N GLN A 14 -4.43 25.17 -23.46
CA GLN A 14 -5.08 23.87 -23.26
C GLN A 14 -5.70 23.40 -24.58
N LYS A 15 -4.86 22.77 -25.41
CA LYS A 15 -5.33 22.01 -26.55
C LYS A 15 -6.29 20.93 -26.06
N GLU A 16 -7.55 20.96 -26.47
CA GLU A 16 -8.52 19.93 -26.15
C GLU A 16 -8.00 18.58 -26.59
N ARG A 17 -7.55 17.78 -25.63
CA ARG A 17 -7.13 16.40 -25.91
C ARG A 17 -8.38 15.53 -26.00
N VAL A 18 -8.40 14.63 -26.97
CA VAL A 18 -9.47 13.63 -27.10
C VAL A 18 -9.60 12.86 -25.78
N ARG A 19 -10.82 12.81 -25.24
CA ARG A 19 -11.13 12.00 -24.05
C ARG A 19 -11.07 10.53 -24.39
N ASN A 20 -10.10 9.81 -23.84
CA ASN A 20 -10.04 8.36 -23.92
C ASN A 20 -11.14 7.77 -23.02
N GLN A 21 -11.79 6.71 -23.47
CA GLN A 21 -12.80 5.98 -22.71
C GLN A 21 -13.86 6.89 -22.04
N PRO A 22 -14.68 7.60 -22.83
CA PRO A 22 -15.59 8.63 -22.30
C PRO A 22 -16.66 8.03 -21.34
N TYR A 23 -17.02 6.77 -21.49
CA TYR A 23 -18.03 6.08 -20.68
C TYR A 23 -17.44 5.21 -19.56
N ALA A 24 -16.13 5.21 -19.37
CA ALA A 24 -15.50 4.38 -18.34
C ALA A 24 -16.03 4.70 -16.94
N ASP A 25 -16.23 5.98 -16.63
CA ASP A 25 -16.67 6.44 -15.31
C ASP A 25 -18.13 6.10 -14.97
N LEU A 26 -18.92 5.68 -15.96
CA LEU A 26 -20.33 5.29 -15.79
C LEU A 26 -20.51 3.78 -15.56
N LYS A 27 -19.45 3.00 -15.70
CA LYS A 27 -19.54 1.55 -15.46
C LYS A 27 -19.70 1.29 -13.97
N TRP A 28 -20.67 0.45 -13.65
CA TRP A 28 -20.97 0.05 -12.27
C TRP A 28 -19.79 -0.64 -11.57
N LEU A 29 -19.05 -1.49 -12.29
CA LEU A 29 -17.92 -2.25 -11.76
C LEU A 29 -16.73 -2.16 -12.70
N HIS A 30 -15.56 -1.87 -12.14
CA HIS A 30 -14.29 -1.96 -12.82
C HIS A 30 -13.47 -3.06 -12.18
N LEU A 31 -12.99 -3.98 -13.00
CA LEU A 31 -12.07 -5.02 -12.57
C LEU A 31 -10.67 -4.71 -13.10
N GLY A 32 -9.68 -5.01 -12.30
CA GLY A 32 -8.29 -4.80 -12.64
C GLY A 32 -7.37 -5.71 -11.83
N PHE A 33 -6.08 -5.56 -12.06
CA PHE A 33 -5.04 -6.16 -11.25
C PHE A 33 -4.08 -5.06 -10.79
N HIS A 34 -3.40 -5.31 -9.66
CA HIS A 34 -2.36 -4.42 -9.21
C HIS A 34 -1.07 -5.17 -8.96
N VAL A 35 0.02 -4.46 -9.15
CA VAL A 35 1.36 -4.86 -8.74
C VAL A 35 1.95 -3.69 -7.98
N GLY A 36 2.51 -3.95 -6.82
CA GLY A 36 3.07 -2.92 -5.96
C GLY A 36 4.39 -3.33 -5.34
N ILE A 37 5.14 -2.32 -4.93
CA ILE A 37 6.34 -2.46 -4.10
C ILE A 37 5.98 -1.87 -2.75
N HIS A 38 6.32 -2.55 -1.66
CA HIS A 38 6.05 -2.07 -0.31
C HIS A 38 7.26 -2.25 0.60
N SER A 39 7.31 -1.45 1.65
CA SER A 39 8.19 -1.63 2.78
C SER A 39 7.34 -1.83 4.03
N GLN A 40 7.72 -2.79 4.85
CA GLN A 40 7.06 -3.07 6.12
C GLN A 40 8.05 -2.88 7.25
N ASP A 41 7.77 -1.92 8.11
CA ASP A 41 8.51 -1.71 9.35
C ASP A 41 7.73 -2.29 10.54
N LEU A 42 8.44 -2.91 11.46
CA LEU A 42 7.89 -3.44 12.70
C LEU A 42 8.35 -2.56 13.85
N LEU A 43 7.43 -2.09 14.65
CA LEU A 43 7.74 -1.46 15.93
C LEU A 43 8.01 -2.55 16.96
N LEU A 44 9.28 -2.75 17.30
CA LEU A 44 9.68 -3.67 18.36
C LEU A 44 9.65 -2.91 19.69
N THR A 45 8.79 -3.35 20.61
CA THR A 45 8.80 -2.86 21.99
C THR A 45 9.66 -3.81 22.82
N HIS A 46 10.75 -3.29 23.36
CA HIS A 46 11.61 -4.05 24.26
C HIS A 46 10.91 -4.29 25.58
N THR A 47 10.60 -5.54 25.90
CA THR A 47 9.95 -5.91 27.18
C THR A 47 10.94 -6.06 28.33
N GLY A 48 12.24 -5.95 28.09
CA GLY A 48 13.26 -6.04 29.15
C GLY A 48 13.34 -7.38 29.87
N VAL A 49 12.75 -8.43 29.33
CA VAL A 49 12.75 -9.76 29.94
C VAL A 49 14.12 -10.40 29.72
N MET A 50 14.83 -10.66 30.82
CA MET A 50 16.06 -11.46 30.81
C MET A 50 15.72 -12.93 30.64
N THR A 51 16.19 -13.55 29.57
CA THR A 51 16.10 -14.99 29.36
C THR A 51 17.48 -15.60 29.64
N ASN A 52 17.60 -16.44 30.66
CA ASN A 52 18.85 -17.09 31.10
C ASN A 52 19.99 -16.13 31.53
N GLY A 53 19.66 -14.93 32.01
CA GLY A 53 20.67 -13.93 32.44
C GLY A 53 21.31 -13.11 31.36
N GLU A 54 20.88 -13.26 30.12
CA GLU A 54 21.37 -12.55 28.95
C GLU A 54 20.30 -11.60 28.40
N THR A 55 20.69 -10.39 28.06
CA THR A 55 19.85 -9.40 27.41
C THR A 55 20.07 -9.45 25.90
N TRP A 56 19.07 -9.92 25.18
CA TRP A 56 19.10 -9.94 23.73
C TRP A 56 18.43 -8.66 23.19
N PHE A 57 19.19 -7.89 22.42
CA PHE A 57 18.64 -6.76 21.68
C PHE A 57 18.30 -7.22 20.26
N ALA A 58 17.01 -7.17 19.93
CA ALA A 58 16.59 -7.33 18.57
C ALA A 58 16.79 -5.98 17.86
N GLU A 59 17.74 -5.91 16.98
CA GLU A 59 17.96 -4.76 16.12
C GLU A 59 17.16 -4.95 14.85
N ILE A 60 16.33 -3.95 14.49
CA ILE A 60 15.52 -4.01 13.26
C ILE A 60 16.50 -3.90 12.10
N PRO A 61 16.48 -4.87 11.21
CA PRO A 61 17.40 -4.86 10.10
C PRO A 61 17.00 -3.85 9.05
N SER A 62 17.98 -3.50 8.23
CA SER A 62 17.86 -2.64 7.07
C SER A 62 16.61 -2.94 6.23
N TYR A 63 16.05 -1.88 5.68
CA TYR A 63 14.99 -1.85 4.66
C TYR A 63 14.90 -3.15 3.84
N SER A 64 13.79 -3.84 3.99
CA SER A 64 13.49 -5.06 3.22
C SER A 64 12.31 -4.78 2.29
N PRO A 65 12.57 -4.46 1.01
CA PRO A 65 11.50 -4.26 0.06
C PRO A 65 10.77 -5.57 -0.21
N GLY A 66 9.45 -5.50 -0.20
CA GLY A 66 8.57 -6.57 -0.63
C GLY A 66 7.82 -6.18 -1.90
N PHE A 67 7.15 -7.14 -2.51
CA PHE A 67 6.26 -6.88 -3.62
C PHE A 67 4.88 -7.44 -3.34
N SER A 68 3.88 -6.85 -3.96
CA SER A 68 2.49 -7.27 -3.83
C SER A 68 1.84 -7.45 -5.18
N VAL A 69 0.95 -8.43 -5.26
CA VAL A 69 0.13 -8.70 -6.44
C VAL A 69 -1.30 -8.97 -5.98
N GLY A 70 -2.26 -8.43 -6.70
CA GLY A 70 -3.66 -8.64 -6.36
C GLY A 70 -4.62 -8.24 -7.47
N VAL A 71 -5.89 -8.34 -7.15
CA VAL A 71 -6.98 -7.94 -8.03
C VAL A 71 -7.67 -6.71 -7.48
N ILE A 72 -8.22 -5.88 -8.35
CA ILE A 72 -8.95 -4.67 -8.00
C ILE A 72 -10.40 -4.87 -8.41
N GLY A 73 -11.31 -4.69 -7.46
CA GLY A 73 -12.72 -4.47 -7.72
C GLY A 73 -13.09 -3.06 -7.28
N ASP A 74 -13.45 -2.20 -8.22
CA ASP A 74 -13.79 -0.79 -7.97
C ASP A 74 -15.25 -0.60 -8.38
N MET A 75 -16.13 -0.43 -7.38
CA MET A 75 -17.56 -0.29 -7.54
C MET A 75 -17.96 1.18 -7.49
N TYR A 76 -18.64 1.62 -8.53
CA TYR A 76 -19.17 2.98 -8.63
C TYR A 76 -20.34 3.18 -7.67
N MET A 77 -20.28 4.18 -6.81
CA MET A 77 -21.37 4.58 -5.92
C MET A 77 -21.99 5.90 -6.38
N ASN A 78 -21.17 6.91 -6.64
CA ASN A 78 -21.60 8.20 -7.15
C ASN A 78 -20.42 8.89 -7.90
N PRO A 79 -20.63 10.06 -8.54
CA PRO A 79 -19.57 10.71 -9.31
C PRO A 79 -18.27 11.02 -8.55
N TYR A 80 -18.33 11.04 -7.22
CA TYR A 80 -17.17 11.39 -6.38
C TYR A 80 -16.67 10.23 -5.54
N PHE A 81 -17.52 9.21 -5.28
CA PHE A 81 -17.18 8.11 -4.38
C PHE A 81 -17.31 6.76 -5.07
N ASN A 82 -16.28 5.96 -4.92
CA ASN A 82 -16.25 4.56 -5.31
C ASN A 82 -15.88 3.71 -4.09
N LEU A 83 -16.42 2.51 -4.02
CA LEU A 83 -15.99 1.49 -3.08
C LEU A 83 -14.99 0.58 -3.77
N ARG A 84 -13.81 0.43 -3.20
CA ARG A 84 -12.73 -0.39 -3.76
C ARG A 84 -12.40 -1.55 -2.81
N PHE A 85 -12.34 -2.73 -3.37
CA PHE A 85 -11.87 -3.93 -2.70
C PHE A 85 -10.68 -4.50 -3.47
N THR A 86 -9.54 -4.68 -2.78
CA THR A 86 -8.28 -5.03 -3.44
C THR A 86 -7.60 -6.21 -2.75
N PRO A 87 -8.17 -7.43 -2.79
CA PRO A 87 -7.50 -8.60 -2.23
C PRO A 87 -6.14 -8.82 -2.88
N SER A 88 -5.12 -8.99 -2.05
CA SER A 88 -3.74 -9.02 -2.51
C SER A 88 -2.86 -9.93 -1.66
N ILE A 89 -1.84 -10.48 -2.31
CA ILE A 89 -0.80 -11.25 -1.67
C ILE A 89 0.46 -10.38 -1.62
N HIS A 90 1.00 -10.24 -0.41
CA HIS A 90 2.22 -9.50 -0.15
C HIS A 90 3.35 -10.51 0.12
N PHE A 91 4.43 -10.37 -0.59
CA PHE A 91 5.65 -11.17 -0.42
C PHE A 91 6.76 -10.26 0.10
N GLY A 92 7.38 -10.66 1.19
CA GLY A 92 8.52 -9.94 1.75
C GLY A 92 9.39 -10.87 2.58
N ASP A 93 10.69 -10.62 2.56
CA ASP A 93 11.64 -11.32 3.43
C ASP A 93 11.99 -10.37 4.58
N LYS A 94 11.70 -10.79 5.81
CA LYS A 94 12.10 -10.05 7.01
C LYS A 94 13.43 -10.64 7.53
N LYS A 95 14.44 -9.79 7.59
CA LYS A 95 15.74 -10.14 8.15
C LYS A 95 15.78 -9.67 9.60
N PHE A 96 15.89 -10.55 10.55
CA PHE A 96 16.11 -10.23 11.96
C PHE A 96 17.58 -10.40 12.29
N LYS A 97 18.20 -9.38 12.85
CA LYS A 97 19.53 -9.44 13.45
C LYS A 97 19.36 -9.49 14.96
N PHE A 98 19.81 -10.56 15.55
CA PHE A 98 19.95 -10.66 17.01
C PHE A 98 21.40 -10.42 17.33
N ARG A 99 21.66 -9.48 18.22
CA ARG A 99 23.01 -9.19 18.71
C ARG A 99 23.07 -9.54 20.18
N GLU A 100 23.98 -10.43 20.53
CA GLU A 100 24.28 -10.75 21.91
C GLU A 100 25.20 -9.67 22.50
N GLN A 101 24.83 -9.13 23.66
CA GLN A 101 25.54 -8.01 24.26
C GLN A 101 26.91 -8.43 24.85
N ALA A 102 27.08 -9.69 25.24
CA ALA A 102 28.28 -10.19 25.90
C ALA A 102 29.39 -10.61 24.92
N THR A 103 29.04 -11.31 23.84
CA THR A 103 30.01 -11.86 22.87
C THR A 103 30.11 -11.08 21.59
N GLY A 104 29.10 -10.23 21.30
CA GLY A 104 29.02 -9.48 20.04
C GLY A 104 28.68 -10.35 18.82
N GLU A 105 28.30 -11.61 19.04
CA GLU A 105 27.91 -12.50 17.96
C GLU A 105 26.59 -12.03 17.33
N GLU A 106 26.59 -11.91 16.00
CA GLU A 106 25.42 -11.54 15.21
C GLU A 106 24.78 -12.79 14.60
N PHE A 107 23.53 -13.05 14.97
CA PHE A 107 22.74 -14.10 14.36
C PHE A 107 21.70 -13.51 13.42
N ILE A 108 21.80 -13.80 12.12
CA ILE A 108 20.86 -13.29 11.12
C ILE A 108 19.88 -14.42 10.78
N THR A 109 18.61 -14.19 11.08
CA THR A 109 17.54 -15.10 10.69
C THR A 109 16.68 -14.45 9.61
N ASN A 110 16.58 -15.10 8.45
CA ASN A 110 15.68 -14.68 7.40
C ASN A 110 14.33 -15.35 7.59
N VAL A 111 13.30 -14.56 7.90
CA VAL A 111 11.93 -15.04 8.00
C VAL A 111 11.18 -14.60 6.76
N ARG A 112 10.88 -15.55 5.89
CA ARG A 112 10.03 -15.31 4.73
C ARG A 112 8.60 -15.11 5.20
N SER A 113 8.02 -13.97 4.92
CA SER A 113 6.66 -13.60 5.30
C SER A 113 5.80 -13.42 4.06
N SER A 114 4.68 -14.14 4.03
CA SER A 114 3.68 -13.99 2.98
C SER A 114 2.33 -13.69 3.63
N TYR A 115 1.77 -12.53 3.30
CA TYR A 115 0.50 -12.07 3.87
C TYR A 115 -0.57 -12.00 2.80
N LEU A 116 -1.75 -12.46 3.15
CA LEU A 116 -2.96 -12.22 2.37
C LEU A 116 -3.66 -11.00 2.98
N ASN A 117 -3.82 -9.96 2.18
CA ASN A 117 -4.41 -8.69 2.60
C ASN A 117 -5.76 -8.47 1.93
N PHE A 118 -6.74 -8.00 2.71
CA PHE A 118 -8.11 -7.73 2.28
C PHE A 118 -8.49 -6.29 2.63
N PRO A 119 -8.04 -5.30 1.86
CA PRO A 119 -8.44 -3.92 2.09
C PRO A 119 -9.82 -3.64 1.53
N LEU A 120 -10.57 -2.83 2.26
CA LEU A 120 -11.84 -2.26 1.83
C LEU A 120 -11.75 -0.73 1.98
N ASP A 121 -11.72 -0.08 0.84
CA ASP A 121 -11.42 1.34 0.73
C ASP A 121 -12.57 2.15 0.15
N VAL A 122 -12.72 3.35 0.64
CA VAL A 122 -13.51 4.39 -0.02
C VAL A 122 -12.58 5.29 -0.82
N LYS A 123 -12.81 5.37 -2.11
CA LYS A 123 -12.05 6.21 -3.04
C LYS A 123 -12.85 7.47 -3.31
N TYR A 124 -12.29 8.61 -2.91
CA TYR A 124 -12.83 9.94 -3.21
C TYR A 124 -12.12 10.52 -4.44
N THR A 125 -12.86 10.71 -5.51
CA THR A 125 -12.32 11.13 -6.80
C THR A 125 -12.70 12.56 -7.15
N ALA A 126 -11.73 13.31 -7.65
CA ALA A 126 -11.99 14.64 -8.23
C ALA A 126 -12.72 14.52 -9.58
N LEU A 127 -13.15 15.64 -10.10
CA LEU A 127 -13.66 15.72 -11.47
C LEU A 127 -12.54 15.36 -12.46
N ARG A 128 -12.92 14.63 -13.49
CA ARG A 128 -12.00 14.23 -14.54
C ARG A 128 -11.52 15.43 -15.36
N LEU A 129 -10.21 15.65 -15.37
CA LEU A 129 -9.52 16.63 -16.17
C LEU A 129 -8.93 15.97 -17.42
N ASN A 130 -9.59 16.03 -18.54
CA ASN A 130 -9.22 15.33 -19.78
C ASN A 130 -9.07 13.82 -19.56
N ASN A 131 -7.83 13.33 -19.48
CA ASN A 131 -7.49 11.91 -19.29
C ASN A 131 -6.89 11.62 -17.93
N TYR A 132 -6.99 12.55 -16.98
CA TYR A 132 -6.48 12.41 -15.62
C TYR A 132 -7.60 12.63 -14.62
N ARG A 133 -7.60 11.83 -13.56
CA ARG A 133 -8.57 11.94 -12.47
C ARG A 133 -7.87 11.65 -11.15
N PRO A 134 -7.38 12.66 -10.44
CA PRO A 134 -6.77 12.46 -9.13
C PRO A 134 -7.80 12.00 -8.11
N TYR A 135 -7.35 11.22 -7.13
CA TYR A 135 -8.19 10.72 -6.07
C TYR A 135 -7.44 10.53 -4.76
N LEU A 136 -8.20 10.51 -3.68
CA LEU A 136 -7.78 10.08 -2.37
C LEU A 136 -8.45 8.73 -2.07
N ILE A 137 -7.77 7.90 -1.30
CA ILE A 137 -8.28 6.62 -0.87
C ILE A 137 -8.06 6.48 0.62
N GLY A 138 -9.03 5.89 1.31
CA GLY A 138 -8.92 5.59 2.71
C GLY A 138 -9.86 4.47 3.11
N GLY A 139 -9.40 3.60 3.98
CA GLY A 139 -10.17 2.45 4.39
C GLY A 139 -9.54 1.65 5.51
N ILE A 140 -10.04 0.44 5.64
CA ILE A 140 -9.57 -0.54 6.61
C ILE A 140 -9.04 -1.77 5.88
N TYR A 141 -8.08 -2.43 6.48
CA TYR A 141 -7.59 -3.69 5.95
C TYR A 141 -7.52 -4.75 7.05
N GLY A 142 -7.69 -6.00 6.63
CA GLY A 142 -7.39 -7.17 7.43
C GLY A 142 -6.34 -8.00 6.72
N SER A 143 -5.31 -8.43 7.43
CA SER A 143 -4.26 -9.29 6.88
C SER A 143 -4.14 -10.61 7.63
N VAL A 144 -3.79 -11.66 6.90
CA VAL A 144 -3.59 -13.00 7.42
C VAL A 144 -2.25 -13.52 6.95
N ASP A 145 -1.41 -13.95 7.89
CA ASP A 145 -0.12 -14.56 7.57
C ASP A 145 -0.33 -16.02 7.10
N ILE A 146 0.02 -16.26 5.84
CA ILE A 146 -0.02 -17.60 5.21
C ILE A 146 1.36 -18.27 5.13
N GLY A 147 2.43 -17.53 5.44
CA GLY A 147 3.82 -18.02 5.38
C GLY A 147 4.25 -18.84 6.59
N ARG A 148 3.36 -19.09 7.55
CA ARG A 148 3.68 -19.71 8.84
C ARG A 148 4.14 -21.17 8.69
N LYS A 149 5.44 -21.42 8.82
CA LYS A 149 5.97 -22.76 9.01
C LYS A 149 5.87 -23.14 10.49
N LYS A 150 5.29 -24.32 10.78
CA LYS A 150 5.37 -24.96 12.11
C LYS A 150 6.83 -25.13 12.48
N GLY A 151 7.30 -24.42 13.50
CA GLY A 151 8.68 -24.56 13.99
C GLY A 151 9.45 -23.25 14.20
N ASN A 152 8.89 -22.10 13.88
CA ASN A 152 9.52 -20.81 14.20
C ASN A 152 9.33 -20.47 15.68
N PRO A 153 10.41 -20.11 16.40
CA PRO A 153 10.35 -19.77 17.82
C PRO A 153 9.65 -18.43 18.11
N ILE A 154 9.33 -17.65 17.09
CA ILE A 154 8.69 -16.35 17.23
C ILE A 154 7.18 -16.49 16.96
N LEU A 155 6.38 -16.34 18.00
CA LEU A 155 4.92 -16.31 17.95
C LEU A 155 4.47 -14.90 17.48
N LEU A 156 4.48 -14.66 16.18
CA LEU A 156 3.81 -13.51 15.61
C LEU A 156 2.30 -13.79 15.52
N LYS A 157 1.49 -12.78 15.84
CA LYS A 157 0.03 -12.88 15.69
C LYS A 157 -0.31 -13.12 14.22
N SER A 158 -1.18 -14.08 13.97
CA SER A 158 -1.49 -14.55 12.61
C SER A 158 -2.41 -13.60 11.83
N THR A 159 -3.10 -12.70 12.51
CA THR A 159 -4.04 -11.75 11.92
C THR A 159 -3.70 -10.35 12.39
N ASP A 160 -3.68 -9.42 11.45
CA ASP A 160 -3.49 -8.01 11.71
C ASP A 160 -4.65 -7.22 11.11
N PHE A 161 -5.04 -6.15 11.80
CA PHE A 161 -6.06 -5.21 11.35
C PHE A 161 -5.50 -3.80 11.43
N GLY A 162 -5.87 -2.99 10.49
CA GLY A 162 -5.43 -1.62 10.45
C GLY A 162 -6.28 -0.75 9.56
N PHE A 163 -5.84 0.48 9.42
CA PHE A 163 -6.39 1.43 8.47
C PHE A 163 -5.33 1.84 7.46
N GLU A 164 -5.80 2.20 6.28
CA GLU A 164 -4.94 2.68 5.22
C GLU A 164 -5.48 3.96 4.63
N PHE A 165 -4.57 4.81 4.17
CA PHE A 165 -4.90 5.96 3.36
C PHE A 165 -3.86 6.16 2.26
N GLY A 166 -4.27 6.80 1.19
CA GLY A 166 -3.39 7.01 0.07
C GLY A 166 -3.91 8.06 -0.89
N LEU A 167 -3.11 8.31 -1.88
CA LEU A 167 -3.41 9.21 -2.98
C LEU A 167 -2.99 8.57 -4.30
N GLY A 168 -3.74 8.87 -5.35
CA GLY A 168 -3.46 8.33 -6.66
C GLY A 168 -4.06 9.16 -7.77
N CYS A 169 -3.86 8.69 -8.98
CA CYS A 169 -4.40 9.32 -10.17
C CYS A 169 -4.84 8.27 -11.18
N ASP A 170 -6.09 8.31 -11.59
CA ASP A 170 -6.56 7.51 -12.71
C ASP A 170 -6.12 8.18 -14.03
N ILE A 171 -5.31 7.48 -14.80
CA ILE A 171 -4.83 7.89 -16.12
C ILE A 171 -5.57 7.06 -17.16
N TYR A 172 -6.40 7.70 -17.97
CA TYR A 172 -7.19 7.03 -19.00
C TYR A 172 -6.37 6.91 -20.28
N LEU A 173 -5.87 5.72 -20.54
CA LEU A 173 -5.23 5.36 -21.80
C LEU A 173 -6.29 4.86 -22.80
N PRO A 174 -5.97 4.76 -24.10
CA PRO A 174 -6.96 4.34 -25.11
C PRO A 174 -7.62 2.99 -24.80
N TYR A 175 -6.88 2.03 -24.24
CA TYR A 175 -7.35 0.66 -24.04
C TYR A 175 -7.56 0.28 -22.57
N PHE A 176 -6.84 0.91 -21.63
CA PHE A 176 -6.92 0.60 -20.21
C PHE A 176 -6.74 1.84 -19.34
N LYS A 177 -7.06 1.68 -18.07
CA LYS A 177 -6.89 2.71 -17.05
C LYS A 177 -5.67 2.33 -16.18
N LEU A 178 -4.68 3.21 -16.14
CA LEU A 178 -3.51 3.09 -15.27
C LEU A 178 -3.77 3.91 -14.01
N CYS A 179 -3.58 3.32 -12.83
CA CYS A 179 -3.86 3.94 -11.55
C CYS A 179 -2.61 3.92 -10.66
N PRO A 180 -1.60 4.80 -10.90
CA PRO A 180 -0.51 4.95 -9.95
C PRO A 180 -1.06 5.42 -8.61
N GLU A 181 -0.63 4.76 -7.52
CA GLU A 181 -1.16 4.96 -6.19
C GLU A 181 -0.04 4.85 -5.15
N LEU A 182 -0.04 5.74 -4.18
CA LEU A 182 0.82 5.70 -3.01
C LEU A 182 -0.06 5.50 -1.78
N LYS A 183 0.16 4.40 -1.05
CA LYS A 183 -0.59 4.03 0.14
C LYS A 183 0.29 4.01 1.37
N PHE A 184 -0.27 4.42 2.49
CA PHE A 184 0.28 4.32 3.83
C PHE A 184 -0.65 3.45 4.67
N CYS A 185 -0.10 2.39 5.25
CA CYS A 185 -0.85 1.43 6.05
C CYS A 185 -0.39 1.49 7.50
N PHE A 186 -1.33 1.50 8.44
CA PHE A 186 -1.09 1.55 9.88
C PHE A 186 -1.75 0.36 10.54
N GLY A 187 -0.95 -0.57 11.07
CA GLY A 187 -1.41 -1.69 11.87
C GLY A 187 -1.83 -1.24 13.26
N LEU A 188 -2.89 -1.82 13.77
CA LEU A 188 -3.42 -1.56 15.13
C LEU A 188 -3.08 -2.68 16.12
N VAL A 189 -2.53 -3.79 15.65
CA VAL A 189 -2.32 -5.00 16.47
C VAL A 189 -0.90 -5.51 16.35
#